data_74e2d7d9c2d84b5e5d156c2a81de213b
#
_entry.id   74e2d7d9c2d84b5e5d156c2a81de213b
#
_cell.length_a   1.000
_cell.length_b   1.000
_cell.length_c   1.000
_cell.angle_alpha   90.00
_cell.angle_beta   90.00
_cell.angle_gamma   90.00
#
_symmetry.space_group_name_H-M   'P 1'
#
loop_
_entity.id
_entity.type
_entity.pdbx_description
1 polymer ?
#
loop_
_entity_poly.entity_id
_entity_poly.type
_entity_poly.pdbx_seq_one_letter_code
_entity_poly.pdbx_strand_id
1 'polypeptide(L)'
;MMGAMQVVLEALHQGDYDTAFETLVRTLALAQGQDAAEAALLLAEAYSLYGEGGIEGANRALEEGLVSVPTLESHPRYRSILGEMRALEGAPEEDVRQILTKTSDPHALYHQAQALMYLGLPEEALEVLNQPLELPAFLAWRAHTLQGKAYERMGQAAEAAAAYKEASRLAVGLEHYWNLIDASAMFVEAGLGHEALQALREAQPDIPELEDPEDAATRYYLEARSQLLLGNPGLALDAIQRALEKEREGAEPAHGTPLVHGQALMQLGHPREAIEAFREAVGRAEDSDKSYALHELAVAYLESGELAEAESTLREVMRDPEYGYQGEAYGDLAEILYRLGRYEEASQAAHEAIRLGSLSAGHLILGNLACDLLHLEEALEHYALASEEAPEGSRDWVTAQQMAVDTLAQLGFRRPDEIISRSEAVLPYLHPADEWHQTLNNYAERARNMIGGNRTLN
;
A
#
# COMPACT_ATOMS: atom_id res chain seq x y z
N MET A 1 33.29 -31.04 16.13
CA MET A 1 31.96 -30.86 15.56
C MET A 1 31.15 -29.74 16.25
N MET A 2 30.85 -29.75 17.57
CA MET A 2 30.06 -28.67 18.21
C MET A 2 30.55 -27.25 17.91
N GLY A 3 31.85 -26.97 17.91
CA GLY A 3 32.39 -25.67 17.57
C GLY A 3 32.18 -25.23 16.13
N ALA A 4 32.26 -26.15 15.19
CA ALA A 4 32.03 -25.90 13.75
C ALA A 4 30.53 -25.58 13.49
N MET A 5 29.62 -26.33 14.14
CA MET A 5 28.18 -26.08 14.01
C MET A 5 27.76 -24.73 14.59
N GLN A 6 28.39 -24.32 15.69
CA GLN A 6 28.11 -22.96 16.24
C GLN A 6 28.56 -21.84 15.31
N VAL A 7 29.73 -22.03 14.63
CA VAL A 7 30.19 -21.07 13.59
C VAL A 7 29.19 -21.00 12.43
N VAL A 8 28.69 -22.16 11.98
CA VAL A 8 27.67 -22.22 10.91
C VAL A 8 26.40 -21.50 11.31
N LEU A 9 25.86 -21.76 12.49
CA LEU A 9 24.62 -21.13 12.95
C LEU A 9 24.77 -19.61 13.07
N GLU A 10 25.92 -19.14 13.53
CA GLU A 10 26.22 -17.71 13.60
C GLU A 10 26.36 -17.10 12.20
N ALA A 11 27.08 -17.75 11.30
CA ALA A 11 27.25 -17.32 9.91
C ALA A 11 25.90 -17.24 9.20
N LEU A 12 25.03 -18.25 9.34
CA LEU A 12 23.67 -18.24 8.77
C LEU A 12 22.79 -17.14 9.37
N HIS A 13 22.98 -16.83 10.65
CA HIS A 13 22.25 -15.73 11.29
C HIS A 13 22.67 -14.37 10.74
N GLN A 14 23.96 -14.20 10.44
CA GLN A 14 24.53 -12.96 9.87
C GLN A 14 24.38 -12.86 8.34
N GLY A 15 23.86 -13.90 7.65
CA GLY A 15 23.79 -13.93 6.19
C GLY A 15 25.14 -14.23 5.50
N ASP A 16 26.17 -14.64 6.27
CA ASP A 16 27.47 -15.05 5.73
C ASP A 16 27.41 -16.50 5.20
N TYR A 17 26.81 -16.63 4.03
CA TYR A 17 26.64 -17.95 3.38
C TYR A 17 27.98 -18.59 2.99
N ASP A 18 29.00 -17.82 2.62
CA ASP A 18 30.30 -18.34 2.21
C ASP A 18 30.98 -19.10 3.36
N THR A 19 31.02 -18.48 4.54
CA THR A 19 31.53 -19.10 5.76
C THR A 19 30.71 -20.36 6.14
N ALA A 20 29.38 -20.27 6.04
CA ALA A 20 28.49 -21.39 6.33
C ALA A 20 28.72 -22.55 5.38
N PHE A 21 28.78 -22.35 4.06
CA PHE A 21 28.99 -23.35 3.05
C PHE A 21 30.39 -24.03 3.21
N GLU A 22 31.47 -23.24 3.30
CA GLU A 22 32.81 -23.77 3.47
C GLU A 22 32.92 -24.66 4.71
N THR A 23 32.37 -24.21 5.83
CA THR A 23 32.39 -24.92 7.11
C THR A 23 31.57 -26.21 7.03
N LEU A 24 30.37 -26.18 6.44
CA LEU A 24 29.49 -27.34 6.31
C LEU A 24 30.03 -28.39 5.36
N VAL A 25 30.56 -28.01 4.18
CA VAL A 25 31.17 -28.93 3.23
C VAL A 25 32.37 -29.66 3.87
N ARG A 26 33.21 -28.91 4.58
CA ARG A 26 34.36 -29.51 5.32
C ARG A 26 33.89 -30.45 6.42
N THR A 27 32.84 -30.08 7.14
CA THR A 27 32.27 -30.89 8.23
C THR A 27 31.67 -32.17 7.69
N LEU A 28 30.86 -32.08 6.61
CA LEU A 28 30.25 -33.26 5.95
C LEU A 28 31.29 -34.27 5.44
N ALA A 29 32.38 -33.79 4.85
CA ALA A 29 33.46 -34.65 4.36
C ALA A 29 34.15 -35.46 5.46
N LEU A 30 34.09 -35.01 6.73
CA LEU A 30 34.77 -35.66 7.87
C LEU A 30 33.78 -36.38 8.80
N ALA A 31 32.50 -36.11 8.72
CA ALA A 31 31.46 -36.63 9.59
C ALA A 31 31.03 -38.06 9.18
N GLN A 32 30.50 -38.82 10.14
CA GLN A 32 29.91 -40.13 9.91
C GLN A 32 28.62 -40.33 10.69
N GLY A 33 27.75 -41.20 10.21
CA GLY A 33 26.50 -41.54 10.88
C GLY A 33 25.62 -40.34 11.09
N GLN A 34 25.11 -40.15 12.28
CA GLN A 34 24.15 -39.08 12.61
C GLN A 34 24.73 -37.66 12.43
N ASP A 35 26.05 -37.52 12.65
CA ASP A 35 26.74 -36.24 12.46
C ASP A 35 26.83 -35.86 10.97
N ALA A 36 26.96 -36.84 10.08
CA ALA A 36 26.91 -36.60 8.63
C ALA A 36 25.49 -36.25 8.17
N ALA A 37 24.48 -36.90 8.75
CA ALA A 37 23.08 -36.57 8.47
C ALA A 37 22.75 -35.11 8.85
N GLU A 38 23.13 -34.67 10.04
CA GLU A 38 22.89 -33.31 10.50
C GLU A 38 23.66 -32.28 9.67
N ALA A 39 24.91 -32.55 9.32
CA ALA A 39 25.69 -31.67 8.45
C ALA A 39 25.07 -31.54 7.05
N ALA A 40 24.58 -32.66 6.49
CA ALA A 40 23.92 -32.68 5.18
C ALA A 40 22.59 -31.90 5.19
N LEU A 41 21.78 -32.07 6.25
CA LEU A 41 20.52 -31.33 6.41
C LEU A 41 20.77 -29.85 6.56
N LEU A 42 21.74 -29.44 7.38
CA LEU A 42 22.10 -28.02 7.52
C LEU A 42 22.68 -27.41 6.24
N LEU A 43 23.45 -28.19 5.48
CA LEU A 43 23.95 -27.72 4.20
C LEU A 43 22.83 -27.55 3.17
N ALA A 44 21.90 -28.50 3.11
CA ALA A 44 20.71 -28.37 2.24
C ALA A 44 19.84 -27.18 2.64
N GLU A 45 19.64 -26.96 3.95
CA GLU A 45 18.92 -25.81 4.50
C GLU A 45 19.64 -24.51 4.14
N ALA A 46 20.95 -24.41 4.31
CA ALA A 46 21.70 -23.22 3.95
C ALA A 46 21.59 -22.89 2.45
N TYR A 47 21.60 -23.88 1.59
CA TYR A 47 21.37 -23.70 0.15
C TYR A 47 19.92 -23.31 -0.15
N SER A 48 18.93 -23.89 0.54
CA SER A 48 17.52 -23.50 0.37
C SER A 48 17.30 -22.01 0.74
N LEU A 49 17.93 -21.55 1.81
CA LEU A 49 17.89 -20.14 2.22
C LEU A 49 18.56 -19.18 1.22
N TYR A 50 19.43 -19.69 0.37
CA TYR A 50 20.06 -18.94 -0.74
C TYR A 50 19.10 -18.75 -1.95
N GLY A 51 17.94 -19.41 -1.94
CA GLY A 51 16.89 -19.28 -2.95
C GLY A 51 17.22 -20.06 -4.25
N GLU A 52 16.81 -19.49 -5.39
CA GLU A 52 16.92 -20.19 -6.70
C GLU A 52 18.35 -20.61 -7.04
N GLY A 53 19.35 -19.80 -6.69
CA GLY A 53 20.77 -20.14 -6.88
C GLY A 53 21.23 -21.31 -6.04
N GLY A 54 20.47 -21.72 -5.01
CA GLY A 54 20.80 -22.81 -4.10
C GLY A 54 20.18 -24.18 -4.43
N ILE A 55 19.23 -24.25 -5.39
CA ILE A 55 18.48 -25.51 -5.68
C ILE A 55 19.39 -26.71 -5.94
N GLU A 56 20.36 -26.57 -6.84
CA GLU A 56 21.29 -27.65 -7.15
C GLU A 56 22.13 -28.05 -5.93
N GLY A 57 22.56 -27.07 -5.14
CA GLY A 57 23.33 -27.28 -3.91
C GLY A 57 22.52 -28.03 -2.87
N ALA A 58 21.27 -27.61 -2.63
CA ALA A 58 20.37 -28.28 -1.71
C ALA A 58 20.08 -29.73 -2.11
N ASN A 59 19.70 -29.96 -3.36
CA ASN A 59 19.47 -31.32 -3.88
C ASN A 59 20.70 -32.21 -3.73
N ARG A 60 21.90 -31.71 -4.09
CA ARG A 60 23.16 -32.46 -3.93
C ARG A 60 23.46 -32.79 -2.47
N ALA A 61 23.27 -31.82 -1.56
CA ALA A 61 23.49 -32.05 -0.13
C ALA A 61 22.52 -33.10 0.44
N LEU A 62 21.28 -33.14 -0.01
CA LEU A 62 20.29 -34.15 0.37
C LEU A 62 20.69 -35.54 -0.17
N GLU A 63 21.18 -35.65 -1.42
CA GLU A 63 21.67 -36.90 -2.02
C GLU A 63 22.92 -37.46 -1.28
N GLU A 64 23.91 -36.61 -0.99
CA GLU A 64 25.09 -36.99 -0.22
C GLU A 64 24.72 -37.44 1.19
N GLY A 65 23.72 -36.79 1.82
CA GLY A 65 23.16 -37.22 3.09
C GLY A 65 22.57 -38.62 3.03
N LEU A 66 21.79 -38.94 1.99
CA LEU A 66 21.20 -40.28 1.78
C LEU A 66 22.24 -41.36 1.56
N VAL A 67 23.32 -41.09 0.81
CA VAL A 67 24.42 -42.01 0.63
C VAL A 67 25.05 -42.35 1.99
N SER A 68 25.20 -41.37 2.87
CA SER A 68 25.81 -41.55 4.18
C SER A 68 24.86 -42.20 5.20
N VAL A 69 23.56 -41.83 5.14
CA VAL A 69 22.51 -42.28 6.07
C VAL A 69 21.21 -42.53 5.31
N PRO A 70 20.94 -43.71 4.77
CA PRO A 70 19.78 -44.02 3.95
C PRO A 70 18.42 -43.78 4.64
N THR A 71 18.35 -43.84 5.98
CA THR A 71 17.14 -43.53 6.74
C THR A 71 16.75 -42.07 6.74
N LEU A 72 17.61 -41.19 6.23
CA LEU A 72 17.38 -39.74 6.13
C LEU A 72 16.19 -39.42 5.22
N GLU A 73 15.87 -40.26 4.23
CA GLU A 73 14.71 -40.13 3.34
C GLU A 73 13.37 -39.99 4.09
N SER A 74 13.26 -40.62 5.26
CA SER A 74 12.06 -40.50 6.11
C SER A 74 12.10 -39.36 7.13
N HIS A 75 13.23 -38.63 7.21
CA HIS A 75 13.40 -37.55 8.16
C HIS A 75 12.50 -36.35 7.80
N PRO A 76 11.72 -35.78 8.70
CA PRO A 76 10.80 -34.67 8.39
C PRO A 76 11.49 -33.48 7.73
N ARG A 77 12.66 -33.08 8.24
CA ARG A 77 13.41 -31.91 7.72
C ARG A 77 13.94 -32.22 6.29
N TYR A 78 14.43 -33.41 6.01
CA TYR A 78 14.78 -33.82 4.66
C TYR A 78 13.63 -33.68 3.68
N ARG A 79 12.47 -34.23 4.05
CA ARG A 79 11.26 -34.17 3.20
C ARG A 79 10.75 -32.76 3.00
N SER A 80 10.80 -31.92 4.03
CA SER A 80 10.35 -30.54 3.94
C SER A 80 11.25 -29.69 3.04
N ILE A 81 12.58 -29.82 3.16
CA ILE A 81 13.53 -29.14 2.25
C ILE A 81 13.34 -29.65 0.81
N LEU A 82 13.21 -30.96 0.60
CA LEU A 82 12.93 -31.51 -0.73
C LEU A 82 11.62 -31.01 -1.31
N GLY A 83 10.57 -30.91 -0.51
CA GLY A 83 9.26 -30.36 -0.90
C GLY A 83 9.35 -28.88 -1.28
N GLU A 84 10.10 -28.08 -0.53
CA GLU A 84 10.38 -26.69 -0.84
C GLU A 84 11.11 -26.55 -2.18
N MET A 85 12.19 -27.31 -2.39
CA MET A 85 12.93 -27.28 -3.66
C MET A 85 12.05 -27.67 -4.85
N ARG A 86 11.18 -28.68 -4.70
CA ARG A 86 10.23 -29.08 -5.74
C ARG A 86 9.18 -27.98 -6.01
N ALA A 87 8.67 -27.33 -4.99
CA ALA A 87 7.74 -26.20 -5.14
C ALA A 87 8.41 -25.02 -5.86
N LEU A 88 9.66 -24.71 -5.51
CA LEU A 88 10.45 -23.65 -6.16
C LEU A 88 10.76 -23.97 -7.63
N GLU A 89 10.96 -25.25 -7.98
CA GLU A 89 11.10 -25.73 -9.36
C GLU A 89 9.77 -25.74 -10.16
N GLY A 90 8.66 -25.37 -9.53
CA GLY A 90 7.33 -25.34 -10.16
C GLY A 90 6.64 -26.70 -10.26
N ALA A 91 6.98 -27.66 -9.40
CA ALA A 91 6.29 -28.94 -9.35
C ALA A 91 4.79 -28.77 -8.99
N PRO A 92 3.91 -29.65 -9.49
CA PRO A 92 2.49 -29.63 -9.14
C PRO A 92 2.26 -29.72 -7.62
N GLU A 93 1.25 -29.03 -7.11
CA GLU A 93 0.90 -29.02 -5.69
C GLU A 93 0.72 -30.44 -5.11
N GLU A 94 0.04 -31.34 -5.85
CA GLU A 94 -0.20 -32.70 -5.41
C GLU A 94 1.11 -33.48 -5.16
N ASP A 95 2.11 -33.29 -6.02
CA ASP A 95 3.42 -33.93 -5.90
C ASP A 95 4.18 -33.41 -4.67
N VAL A 96 4.14 -32.10 -4.45
CA VAL A 96 4.76 -31.47 -3.27
C VAL A 96 4.08 -31.94 -1.98
N ARG A 97 2.75 -31.96 -1.93
CA ARG A 97 1.99 -32.45 -0.75
C ARG A 97 2.27 -33.91 -0.40
N GLN A 98 2.57 -34.77 -1.37
CA GLN A 98 2.98 -36.16 -1.12
C GLN A 98 4.36 -36.28 -0.46
N ILE A 99 5.24 -35.29 -0.72
CA ILE A 99 6.59 -35.23 -0.11
C ILE A 99 6.46 -34.75 1.34
N LEU A 100 5.67 -33.70 1.60
CA LEU A 100 5.51 -33.11 2.93
C LEU A 100 4.88 -34.09 3.92
N THR A 101 5.38 -34.11 5.14
CA THR A 101 4.91 -35.01 6.20
C THR A 101 4.50 -34.24 7.45
N LYS A 102 3.46 -34.70 8.13
CA LYS A 102 3.08 -34.12 9.42
C LYS A 102 4.23 -34.24 10.41
N THR A 103 4.62 -33.11 11.00
CA THR A 103 5.77 -33.02 11.91
C THR A 103 5.54 -31.97 12.97
N SER A 104 6.37 -32.01 14.03
CA SER A 104 6.52 -30.91 15.02
C SER A 104 7.97 -30.40 15.03
N ASP A 105 8.80 -30.80 14.08
CA ASP A 105 10.17 -30.30 13.93
C ASP A 105 10.13 -28.85 13.43
N PRO A 106 10.68 -27.86 14.19
CA PRO A 106 10.57 -26.46 13.82
C PRO A 106 11.21 -26.11 12.47
N HIS A 107 12.38 -26.69 12.15
CA HIS A 107 13.04 -26.51 10.87
C HIS A 107 12.19 -27.03 9.72
N ALA A 108 11.65 -28.25 9.88
CA ALA A 108 10.77 -28.84 8.88
C ALA A 108 9.53 -28.01 8.64
N LEU A 109 8.91 -27.46 9.69
CA LEU A 109 7.73 -26.59 9.59
C LEU A 109 8.05 -25.28 8.84
N TYR A 110 9.20 -24.66 9.09
CA TYR A 110 9.63 -23.50 8.33
C TYR A 110 9.70 -23.79 6.82
N HIS A 111 10.38 -24.90 6.42
CA HIS A 111 10.49 -25.29 5.02
C HIS A 111 9.14 -25.72 4.40
N GLN A 112 8.21 -26.27 5.20
CA GLN A 112 6.84 -26.51 4.73
C GLN A 112 6.09 -25.21 4.44
N ALA A 113 6.23 -24.21 5.28
CA ALA A 113 5.64 -22.90 5.04
C ALA A 113 6.22 -22.24 3.79
N GLN A 114 7.55 -22.34 3.57
CA GLN A 114 8.18 -21.87 2.33
C GLN A 114 7.62 -22.59 1.10
N ALA A 115 7.50 -23.91 1.13
CA ALA A 115 6.93 -24.70 0.03
C ALA A 115 5.49 -24.23 -0.27
N LEU A 116 4.66 -24.01 0.75
CA LEU A 116 3.30 -23.51 0.60
C LEU A 116 3.26 -22.11 -0.02
N MET A 117 4.19 -21.23 0.36
CA MET A 117 4.34 -19.92 -0.27
C MET A 117 4.68 -20.00 -1.75
N TYR A 118 5.59 -20.90 -2.17
CA TYR A 118 5.91 -21.13 -3.58
C TYR A 118 4.74 -21.73 -4.36
N LEU A 119 3.88 -22.51 -3.71
CA LEU A 119 2.63 -23.02 -4.29
C LEU A 119 1.51 -21.97 -4.37
N GLY A 120 1.70 -20.76 -3.84
CA GLY A 120 0.67 -19.72 -3.82
C GLY A 120 -0.41 -19.92 -2.76
N LEU A 121 -0.09 -20.58 -1.64
CA LEU A 121 -1.00 -20.92 -0.54
C LEU A 121 -0.61 -20.18 0.75
N PRO A 122 -0.72 -18.84 0.79
CA PRO A 122 -0.26 -18.02 1.93
C PRO A 122 -1.04 -18.29 3.22
N GLU A 123 -2.34 -18.58 3.15
CA GLU A 123 -3.15 -18.89 4.32
C GLU A 123 -2.64 -20.16 5.04
N GLU A 124 -2.36 -21.22 4.28
CA GLU A 124 -1.83 -22.47 4.84
C GLU A 124 -0.40 -22.29 5.39
N ALA A 125 0.41 -21.46 4.72
CA ALA A 125 1.74 -21.10 5.22
C ALA A 125 1.65 -20.38 6.58
N LEU A 126 0.71 -19.45 6.76
CA LEU A 126 0.44 -18.77 8.04
C LEU A 126 -0.06 -19.74 9.11
N GLU A 127 -0.92 -20.71 8.77
CA GLU A 127 -1.36 -21.75 9.72
C GLU A 127 -0.17 -22.55 10.30
N VAL A 128 0.86 -22.79 9.47
CA VAL A 128 2.08 -23.45 9.91
C VAL A 128 2.95 -22.51 10.77
N LEU A 129 3.18 -21.28 10.32
CA LEU A 129 4.07 -20.32 10.98
C LEU A 129 3.51 -19.77 12.29
N ASN A 130 2.20 -19.73 12.48
CA ASN A 130 1.55 -19.25 13.70
C ASN A 130 1.52 -20.31 14.82
N GLN A 131 2.04 -21.53 14.59
CA GLN A 131 2.26 -22.48 15.67
C GLN A 131 3.40 -21.99 16.59
N PRO A 132 3.42 -22.42 17.87
CA PRO A 132 4.54 -22.09 18.76
C PRO A 132 5.80 -22.84 18.31
N LEU A 133 6.65 -22.18 17.52
CA LEU A 133 7.88 -22.73 16.98
C LEU A 133 9.09 -22.23 17.78
N GLU A 134 9.86 -23.15 18.33
CA GLU A 134 11.17 -22.83 18.91
C GLU A 134 12.26 -22.87 17.83
N LEU A 135 12.25 -21.86 16.95
CA LEU A 135 13.20 -21.75 15.85
C LEU A 135 14.57 -21.26 16.30
N PRO A 136 15.67 -21.76 15.72
CA PRO A 136 16.99 -21.18 15.92
C PRO A 136 17.02 -19.75 15.39
N ALA A 137 17.92 -18.91 15.93
CA ALA A 137 17.98 -17.48 15.64
C ALA A 137 18.02 -17.16 14.13
N PHE A 138 18.74 -17.95 13.34
CA PHE A 138 18.83 -17.75 11.89
C PHE A 138 17.55 -18.06 11.12
N LEU A 139 16.62 -18.85 11.66
CA LEU A 139 15.29 -19.10 11.07
C LEU A 139 14.21 -18.21 11.68
N ALA A 140 14.39 -17.78 12.94
CA ALA A 140 13.35 -17.05 13.65
C ALA A 140 12.96 -15.74 12.93
N TRP A 141 13.92 -14.92 12.54
CA TRP A 141 13.61 -13.70 11.81
C TRP A 141 13.07 -13.99 10.39
N ARG A 142 13.58 -15.02 9.73
CA ARG A 142 13.11 -15.44 8.40
C ARG A 142 11.66 -15.94 8.43
N ALA A 143 11.26 -16.59 9.51
CA ALA A 143 9.85 -16.99 9.69
C ALA A 143 8.92 -15.79 9.78
N HIS A 144 9.31 -14.74 10.50
CA HIS A 144 8.54 -13.49 10.54
C HIS A 144 8.56 -12.73 9.21
N THR A 145 9.67 -12.71 8.48
CA THR A 145 9.71 -12.20 7.11
C THR A 145 8.75 -12.97 6.21
N LEU A 146 8.71 -14.30 6.35
CA LEU A 146 7.79 -15.15 5.58
C LEU A 146 6.32 -14.90 5.95
N GLN A 147 6.01 -14.67 7.24
CA GLN A 147 4.69 -14.23 7.67
C GLN A 147 4.32 -12.88 7.02
N GLY A 148 5.25 -11.92 7.01
CA GLY A 148 5.08 -10.63 6.33
C GLY A 148 4.70 -10.81 4.86
N LYS A 149 5.47 -11.60 4.11
CA LYS A 149 5.20 -11.91 2.71
C LYS A 149 3.86 -12.64 2.50
N ALA A 150 3.44 -13.49 3.44
CA ALA A 150 2.15 -14.17 3.36
C ALA A 150 0.99 -13.18 3.56
N TYR A 151 1.06 -12.33 4.58
CA TYR A 151 0.06 -11.28 4.81
C TYR A 151 -0.01 -10.27 3.65
N GLU A 152 1.14 -9.89 3.08
CA GLU A 152 1.22 -9.01 1.91
C GLU A 152 0.47 -9.62 0.71
N ARG A 153 0.69 -10.90 0.38
CA ARG A 153 -0.04 -11.60 -0.69
C ARG A 153 -1.55 -11.68 -0.45
N MET A 154 -1.97 -11.64 0.80
CA MET A 154 -3.39 -11.61 1.21
C MET A 154 -3.96 -10.19 1.27
N GLY A 155 -3.18 -9.15 0.96
CA GLY A 155 -3.60 -7.75 1.06
C GLY A 155 -3.78 -7.25 2.50
N GLN A 156 -3.20 -7.95 3.49
CA GLN A 156 -3.28 -7.60 4.91
C GLN A 156 -2.05 -6.76 5.31
N ALA A 157 -2.02 -5.52 4.83
CA ALA A 157 -0.85 -4.67 4.93
C ALA A 157 -0.41 -4.36 6.37
N ALA A 158 -1.34 -4.16 7.30
CA ALA A 158 -1.02 -3.85 8.69
C ALA A 158 -0.36 -5.04 9.41
N GLU A 159 -0.87 -6.26 9.17
CA GLU A 159 -0.32 -7.51 9.69
C GLU A 159 1.04 -7.81 9.05
N ALA A 160 1.19 -7.56 7.76
CA ALA A 160 2.47 -7.68 7.06
C ALA A 160 3.52 -6.76 7.66
N ALA A 161 3.19 -5.48 7.87
CA ALA A 161 4.09 -4.51 8.51
C ALA A 161 4.52 -4.94 9.91
N ALA A 162 3.59 -5.44 10.72
CA ALA A 162 3.89 -5.93 12.05
C ALA A 162 4.84 -7.13 12.03
N ALA A 163 4.64 -8.08 11.09
CA ALA A 163 5.49 -9.24 10.93
C ALA A 163 6.92 -8.86 10.48
N TYR A 164 7.06 -7.99 9.48
CA TYR A 164 8.37 -7.46 9.05
C TYR A 164 9.07 -6.69 10.18
N LYS A 165 8.34 -5.90 10.96
CA LYS A 165 8.91 -5.20 12.11
C LYS A 165 9.38 -6.17 13.20
N GLU A 166 8.70 -7.29 13.43
CA GLU A 166 9.17 -8.32 14.35
C GLU A 166 10.40 -9.05 13.78
N ALA A 167 10.41 -9.35 12.46
CA ALA A 167 11.58 -9.89 11.79
C ALA A 167 12.81 -8.99 11.98
N SER A 168 12.66 -7.68 11.81
CA SER A 168 13.78 -6.73 11.98
C SER A 168 14.39 -6.75 13.36
N ARG A 169 13.60 -6.97 14.41
CA ARG A 169 14.13 -7.05 15.81
C ARG A 169 15.03 -8.25 16.06
N LEU A 170 14.82 -9.32 15.29
CA LEU A 170 15.55 -10.58 15.41
C LEU A 170 16.68 -10.68 14.38
N ALA A 171 16.60 -9.97 13.27
CA ALA A 171 17.60 -9.91 12.21
C ALA A 171 18.76 -8.96 12.57
N VAL A 172 19.88 -9.12 11.90
CA VAL A 172 21.09 -8.28 12.06
C VAL A 172 21.58 -7.77 10.70
N GLY A 173 22.36 -6.69 10.71
CA GLY A 173 22.99 -6.15 9.50
C GLY A 173 21.96 -5.73 8.44
N LEU A 174 22.20 -6.10 7.18
CA LEU A 174 21.36 -5.76 6.04
C LEU A 174 19.94 -6.32 6.18
N GLU A 175 19.76 -7.49 6.77
CA GLU A 175 18.46 -8.11 6.94
C GLU A 175 17.58 -7.34 7.94
N HIS A 176 18.17 -6.76 8.97
CA HIS A 176 17.48 -5.82 9.87
C HIS A 176 16.97 -4.62 9.08
N TYR A 177 17.82 -4.04 8.24
CA TYR A 177 17.49 -2.89 7.42
C TYR A 177 16.34 -3.21 6.44
N TRP A 178 16.48 -4.29 5.63
CA TRP A 178 15.48 -4.63 4.62
C TRP A 178 14.10 -4.92 5.21
N ASN A 179 14.05 -5.64 6.33
CA ASN A 179 12.77 -5.87 7.01
C ASN A 179 12.12 -4.58 7.52
N LEU A 180 12.89 -3.53 7.85
CA LEU A 180 12.33 -2.23 8.20
C LEU A 180 11.82 -1.46 6.97
N ILE A 181 12.49 -1.58 5.82
CA ILE A 181 12.01 -1.01 4.56
C ILE A 181 10.70 -1.66 4.15
N ASP A 182 10.63 -3.00 4.17
CA ASP A 182 9.40 -3.75 3.88
C ASP A 182 8.27 -3.37 4.87
N ALA A 183 8.58 -3.27 6.15
CA ALA A 183 7.62 -2.80 7.15
C ALA A 183 7.12 -1.39 6.85
N SER A 184 8.01 -0.46 6.45
CA SER A 184 7.62 0.90 6.08
C SER A 184 6.71 0.91 4.86
N ALA A 185 7.02 0.13 3.83
CA ALA A 185 6.18 0.00 2.64
C ALA A 185 4.76 -0.48 3.01
N MET A 186 4.67 -1.51 3.84
CA MET A 186 3.39 -2.06 4.28
C MET A 186 2.63 -1.12 5.24
N PHE A 187 3.33 -0.34 6.07
CA PHE A 187 2.67 0.72 6.86
C PHE A 187 2.11 1.82 5.97
N VAL A 188 2.79 2.18 4.88
CA VAL A 188 2.25 3.13 3.89
C VAL A 188 0.98 2.57 3.24
N GLU A 189 0.98 1.30 2.82
CA GLU A 189 -0.21 0.65 2.23
C GLU A 189 -1.37 0.55 3.23
N ALA A 190 -1.06 0.40 4.52
CA ALA A 190 -2.06 0.39 5.60
C ALA A 190 -2.54 1.81 6.01
N GLY A 191 -2.04 2.88 5.39
CA GLY A 191 -2.35 4.26 5.76
C GLY A 191 -1.72 4.74 7.07
N LEU A 192 -0.73 4.03 7.59
CA LEU A 192 -0.08 4.28 8.89
C LEU A 192 1.23 5.08 8.70
N GLY A 193 1.09 6.34 8.27
CA GLY A 193 2.22 7.20 7.90
C GLY A 193 3.22 7.47 9.04
N HIS A 194 2.77 7.55 10.30
CA HIS A 194 3.66 7.75 11.45
C HIS A 194 4.55 6.53 11.70
N GLU A 195 3.98 5.33 11.64
CA GLU A 195 4.64 4.05 11.79
C GLU A 195 5.64 3.80 10.65
N ALA A 196 5.26 4.17 9.42
CA ALA A 196 6.13 4.10 8.27
C ALA A 196 7.37 4.99 8.43
N LEU A 197 7.21 6.26 8.83
CA LEU A 197 8.33 7.15 9.10
C LEU A 197 9.19 6.68 10.30
N GLN A 198 8.59 6.02 11.28
CA GLN A 198 9.34 5.44 12.38
C GLN A 198 10.21 4.29 11.90
N ALA A 199 9.67 3.37 11.08
CA ALA A 199 10.45 2.27 10.50
C ALA A 199 11.61 2.78 9.63
N LEU A 200 11.39 3.80 8.79
CA LEU A 200 12.45 4.43 7.99
C LEU A 200 13.55 5.08 8.85
N ARG A 201 13.20 5.67 9.99
CA ARG A 201 14.19 6.22 10.93
C ARG A 201 14.99 5.14 11.63
N GLU A 202 14.35 4.03 12.00
CA GLU A 202 15.00 2.86 12.58
C GLU A 202 15.92 2.17 11.56
N ALA A 203 15.58 2.20 10.27
CA ALA A 203 16.36 1.68 9.14
C ALA A 203 17.51 2.60 8.72
N GLN A 204 17.83 3.69 9.44
CA GLN A 204 18.94 4.56 9.06
C GLN A 204 20.27 3.81 9.14
N PRO A 205 21.00 3.72 8.00
CA PRO A 205 22.18 2.87 7.96
C PRO A 205 23.42 3.61 8.45
N ASP A 206 24.08 3.03 9.45
CA ASP A 206 25.53 3.18 9.61
C ASP A 206 26.28 2.17 8.70
N ILE A 207 25.67 1.76 7.59
CA ILE A 207 26.18 0.68 6.71
C ILE A 207 26.59 1.33 5.37
N PRO A 208 27.89 1.42 5.07
CA PRO A 208 28.38 2.02 3.81
C PRO A 208 27.85 1.37 2.53
N GLU A 209 27.49 0.08 2.59
CA GLU A 209 26.92 -0.68 1.47
C GLU A 209 25.56 -0.17 0.99
N LEU A 210 24.88 0.70 1.78
CA LEU A 210 23.57 1.27 1.47
C LEU A 210 23.65 2.69 0.90
N GLU A 211 24.81 3.12 0.40
CA GLU A 211 24.96 4.36 -0.39
C GLU A 211 24.49 4.18 -1.85
N ASP A 212 23.88 3.03 -2.18
CA ASP A 212 23.36 2.76 -3.51
C ASP A 212 22.20 3.75 -3.83
N PRO A 213 22.22 4.39 -5.02
CA PRO A 213 21.14 5.25 -5.47
C PRO A 213 19.74 4.61 -5.42
N GLU A 214 19.63 3.32 -5.71
CA GLU A 214 18.37 2.55 -5.69
C GLU A 214 17.75 2.52 -4.29
N ASP A 215 18.55 2.13 -3.28
CA ASP A 215 18.10 2.09 -1.88
C ASP A 215 17.71 3.48 -1.37
N ALA A 216 18.48 4.48 -1.74
CA ALA A 216 18.20 5.86 -1.36
C ALA A 216 16.89 6.36 -2.03
N ALA A 217 16.66 6.04 -3.30
CA ALA A 217 15.43 6.39 -4.03
C ALA A 217 14.21 5.76 -3.35
N THR A 218 14.27 4.47 -3.03
CA THR A 218 13.19 3.74 -2.34
C THR A 218 12.85 4.37 -0.99
N ARG A 219 13.85 4.71 -0.18
CA ARG A 219 13.63 5.35 1.13
C ARG A 219 12.98 6.72 0.98
N TYR A 220 13.45 7.57 0.07
CA TYR A 220 12.85 8.88 -0.16
C TYR A 220 11.44 8.78 -0.74
N TYR A 221 11.17 7.80 -1.59
CA TYR A 221 9.84 7.51 -2.09
C TYR A 221 8.86 7.14 -0.97
N LEU A 222 9.25 6.23 -0.08
CA LEU A 222 8.44 5.83 1.09
C LEU A 222 8.27 6.98 2.08
N GLU A 223 9.30 7.80 2.29
CA GLU A 223 9.21 9.02 3.10
C GLU A 223 8.17 9.99 2.52
N ALA A 224 8.21 10.23 1.20
CA ALA A 224 7.26 11.11 0.53
C ALA A 224 5.82 10.60 0.65
N ARG A 225 5.56 9.32 0.41
CA ARG A 225 4.23 8.71 0.58
C ARG A 225 3.74 8.83 2.02
N SER A 226 4.61 8.57 3.00
CA SER A 226 4.28 8.71 4.41
C SER A 226 3.91 10.15 4.78
N GLN A 227 4.62 11.13 4.23
CA GLN A 227 4.34 12.56 4.47
C GLN A 227 3.01 12.99 3.83
N LEU A 228 2.66 12.46 2.64
CA LEU A 228 1.34 12.70 2.04
C LEU A 228 0.20 12.17 2.91
N LEU A 229 0.34 10.94 3.44
CA LEU A 229 -0.63 10.36 4.37
C LEU A 229 -0.84 11.21 5.63
N LEU A 230 0.20 11.92 6.06
CA LEU A 230 0.16 12.81 7.23
C LEU A 230 -0.30 14.23 6.90
N GLY A 231 -0.65 14.52 5.65
CA GLY A 231 -1.06 15.87 5.22
C GLY A 231 0.09 16.89 5.21
N ASN A 232 1.32 16.44 4.99
CA ASN A 232 2.52 17.28 4.93
C ASN A 232 3.08 17.36 3.49
N PRO A 233 2.34 17.93 2.51
CA PRO A 233 2.72 17.86 1.09
C PRO A 233 4.04 18.59 0.79
N GLY A 234 4.42 19.60 1.57
CA GLY A 234 5.72 20.27 1.42
C GLY A 234 6.90 19.35 1.73
N LEU A 235 6.80 18.56 2.83
CA LEU A 235 7.83 17.57 3.17
C LEU A 235 7.84 16.40 2.19
N ALA A 236 6.66 16.01 1.69
CA ALA A 236 6.55 15.00 0.65
C ALA A 236 7.24 15.46 -0.65
N LEU A 237 7.05 16.73 -1.04
CA LEU A 237 7.70 17.31 -2.21
C LEU A 237 9.22 17.29 -2.08
N ASP A 238 9.75 17.70 -0.91
CA ASP A 238 11.20 17.68 -0.65
C ASP A 238 11.77 16.25 -0.74
N ALA A 239 11.07 15.26 -0.18
CA ALA A 239 11.50 13.87 -0.20
C ALA A 239 11.46 13.28 -1.62
N ILE A 240 10.36 13.49 -2.36
CA ILE A 240 10.23 12.92 -3.71
C ILE A 240 11.19 13.55 -4.72
N GLN A 241 11.55 14.81 -4.56
CA GLN A 241 12.58 15.43 -5.39
C GLN A 241 13.94 14.77 -5.18
N ARG A 242 14.26 14.35 -3.95
CA ARG A 242 15.49 13.58 -3.67
C ARG A 242 15.44 12.19 -4.32
N ALA A 243 14.27 11.52 -4.31
CA ALA A 243 14.12 10.24 -5.02
C ALA A 243 14.39 10.42 -6.53
N LEU A 244 13.80 11.43 -7.16
CA LEU A 244 14.05 11.77 -8.57
C LEU A 244 15.53 12.13 -8.87
N GLU A 245 16.24 12.75 -7.92
CA GLU A 245 17.68 12.99 -8.05
C GLU A 245 18.46 11.67 -8.06
N LYS A 246 18.09 10.71 -7.22
CA LYS A 246 18.71 9.38 -7.18
C LYS A 246 18.47 8.57 -8.45
N GLU A 247 17.28 8.67 -9.04
CA GLU A 247 17.01 8.09 -10.36
C GLU A 247 17.96 8.70 -11.45
N ARG A 248 18.23 9.99 -11.39
CA ARG A 248 19.20 10.65 -12.30
C ARG A 248 20.65 10.23 -12.02
N GLU A 249 20.99 9.82 -10.81
CA GLU A 249 22.30 9.30 -10.41
C GLU A 249 22.49 7.81 -10.77
N GLY A 250 21.43 7.12 -11.20
CA GLY A 250 21.51 5.75 -11.71
C GLY A 250 20.54 4.75 -11.11
N ALA A 251 19.66 5.18 -10.18
CA ALA A 251 18.55 4.32 -9.74
C ALA A 251 17.58 4.07 -10.90
N GLU A 252 16.92 2.91 -10.90
CA GLU A 252 15.95 2.56 -11.94
C GLU A 252 14.72 3.47 -11.86
N PRO A 253 14.30 4.09 -12.99
CA PRO A 253 13.14 4.97 -13.00
C PRO A 253 11.84 4.20 -12.73
N ALA A 254 11.16 4.52 -11.63
CA ALA A 254 9.87 3.93 -11.27
C ALA A 254 8.70 4.86 -11.66
N HIS A 255 7.55 4.30 -12.05
CA HIS A 255 6.34 5.09 -12.34
C HIS A 255 5.77 5.77 -11.08
N GLY A 256 5.97 5.16 -9.92
CA GLY A 256 5.48 5.67 -8.64
C GLY A 256 6.12 6.99 -8.23
N THR A 257 7.39 7.23 -8.58
CA THR A 257 8.10 8.47 -8.20
C THR A 257 7.45 9.72 -8.79
N PRO A 258 7.23 9.85 -10.11
CA PRO A 258 6.55 11.01 -10.67
C PRO A 258 5.05 11.05 -10.30
N LEU A 259 4.41 9.92 -10.01
CA LEU A 259 3.04 9.88 -9.52
C LEU A 259 2.92 10.59 -8.16
N VAL A 260 3.75 10.22 -7.19
CA VAL A 260 3.80 10.83 -5.85
C VAL A 260 4.23 12.30 -5.93
N HIS A 261 5.11 12.66 -6.86
CA HIS A 261 5.47 14.05 -7.13
C HIS A 261 4.26 14.88 -7.56
N GLY A 262 3.46 14.37 -8.50
CA GLY A 262 2.22 15.00 -8.94
C GLY A 262 1.21 15.15 -7.80
N GLN A 263 1.02 14.11 -6.99
CA GLN A 263 0.12 14.14 -5.84
C GLN A 263 0.53 15.19 -4.80
N ALA A 264 1.83 15.33 -4.51
CA ALA A 264 2.34 16.36 -3.61
C ALA A 264 2.04 17.78 -4.15
N LEU A 265 2.26 17.99 -5.45
CA LEU A 265 1.97 19.26 -6.12
C LEU A 265 0.46 19.57 -6.13
N MET A 266 -0.40 18.57 -6.33
CA MET A 266 -1.86 18.74 -6.24
C MET A 266 -2.29 19.20 -4.86
N GLN A 267 -1.80 18.56 -3.81
CA GLN A 267 -2.12 18.95 -2.42
C GLN A 267 -1.59 20.35 -2.05
N LEU A 268 -0.54 20.82 -2.72
CA LEU A 268 -0.02 22.20 -2.57
C LEU A 268 -0.79 23.23 -3.42
N GLY A 269 -1.76 22.81 -4.24
CA GLY A 269 -2.52 23.69 -5.12
C GLY A 269 -1.76 24.10 -6.39
N HIS A 270 -0.84 23.26 -6.87
CA HIS A 270 -0.04 23.45 -8.08
C HIS A 270 -0.45 22.50 -9.22
N PRO A 271 -1.72 22.49 -9.69
CA PRO A 271 -2.21 21.49 -10.65
C PRO A 271 -1.47 21.55 -12.01
N ARG A 272 -1.03 22.72 -12.45
CA ARG A 272 -0.30 22.85 -13.71
C ARG A 272 1.09 22.20 -13.68
N GLU A 273 1.76 22.26 -12.53
CA GLU A 273 3.06 21.57 -12.34
C GLU A 273 2.83 20.06 -12.17
N ALA A 274 1.75 19.66 -11.51
CA ALA A 274 1.36 18.26 -11.35
C ALA A 274 1.07 17.57 -12.69
N ILE A 275 0.49 18.26 -13.67
CA ILE A 275 0.25 17.73 -15.03
C ILE A 275 1.53 17.16 -15.65
N GLU A 276 2.66 17.85 -15.55
CA GLU A 276 3.92 17.36 -16.13
C GLU A 276 4.42 16.11 -15.39
N ALA A 277 4.30 16.08 -14.05
CA ALA A 277 4.67 14.91 -13.26
C ALA A 277 3.77 13.70 -13.58
N PHE A 278 2.45 13.89 -13.69
CA PHE A 278 1.54 12.80 -14.03
C PHE A 278 1.70 12.33 -15.49
N ARG A 279 2.03 13.20 -16.44
CA ARG A 279 2.40 12.77 -17.79
C ARG A 279 3.62 11.86 -17.80
N GLU A 280 4.62 12.18 -16.97
CA GLU A 280 5.79 11.32 -16.81
C GLU A 280 5.42 9.99 -16.17
N ALA A 281 4.55 9.98 -15.14
CA ALA A 281 4.02 8.76 -14.53
C ALA A 281 3.28 7.87 -15.55
N VAL A 282 2.39 8.45 -16.35
CA VAL A 282 1.69 7.74 -17.46
C VAL A 282 2.67 7.14 -18.47
N GLY A 283 3.76 7.86 -18.75
CA GLY A 283 4.79 7.39 -19.71
C GLY A 283 5.62 6.21 -19.17
N ARG A 284 5.72 6.07 -17.86
CA ARG A 284 6.47 4.99 -17.18
C ARG A 284 5.60 3.82 -16.74
N ALA A 285 4.28 4.04 -16.58
CA ALA A 285 3.35 3.05 -16.06
C ALA A 285 2.86 2.08 -17.15
N GLU A 286 2.55 0.87 -16.74
CA GLU A 286 1.95 -0.19 -17.56
C GLU A 286 0.64 -0.67 -16.94
N ASP A 287 -0.20 -1.31 -17.72
CA ASP A 287 -1.47 -1.94 -17.31
C ASP A 287 -2.34 -1.07 -16.37
N SER A 288 -2.75 -1.60 -15.22
CA SER A 288 -3.62 -0.95 -14.25
C SER A 288 -3.03 0.34 -13.66
N ASP A 289 -1.72 0.39 -13.47
CA ASP A 289 -1.01 1.56 -12.95
C ASP A 289 -1.10 2.73 -13.91
N LYS A 290 -1.14 2.44 -15.21
CA LYS A 290 -1.35 3.47 -16.24
C LYS A 290 -2.75 4.07 -16.16
N SER A 291 -3.78 3.26 -15.93
CA SER A 291 -5.16 3.75 -15.76
C SER A 291 -5.28 4.66 -14.54
N TYR A 292 -4.60 4.31 -13.43
CA TYR A 292 -4.55 5.16 -12.25
C TYR A 292 -3.79 6.49 -12.51
N ALA A 293 -2.63 6.44 -13.14
CA ALA A 293 -1.86 7.65 -13.48
C ALA A 293 -2.61 8.57 -14.47
N LEU A 294 -3.36 8.00 -15.42
CA LEU A 294 -4.24 8.75 -16.33
C LEU A 294 -5.37 9.42 -15.56
N HIS A 295 -5.96 8.76 -14.57
CA HIS A 295 -7.02 9.35 -13.74
C HIS A 295 -6.50 10.56 -12.96
N GLU A 296 -5.36 10.44 -12.28
CA GLU A 296 -4.70 11.55 -11.58
C GLU A 296 -4.36 12.72 -12.55
N LEU A 297 -3.90 12.40 -13.75
CA LEU A 297 -3.66 13.40 -14.80
C LEU A 297 -4.95 14.13 -15.20
N ALA A 298 -6.05 13.41 -15.32
CA ALA A 298 -7.34 14.00 -15.66
C ALA A 298 -7.86 14.93 -14.55
N VAL A 299 -7.69 14.54 -13.28
CA VAL A 299 -8.02 15.38 -12.13
C VAL A 299 -7.14 16.65 -12.13
N ALA A 300 -5.86 16.55 -12.45
CA ALA A 300 -4.98 17.72 -12.55
C ALA A 300 -5.41 18.68 -13.68
N TYR A 301 -5.83 18.15 -14.84
CA TYR A 301 -6.43 18.97 -15.90
C TYR A 301 -7.73 19.65 -15.46
N LEU A 302 -8.61 18.92 -14.75
CA LEU A 302 -9.87 19.47 -14.22
C LEU A 302 -9.61 20.63 -13.26
N GLU A 303 -8.65 20.48 -12.33
CA GLU A 303 -8.28 21.52 -11.36
C GLU A 303 -7.56 22.72 -12.02
N SER A 304 -6.81 22.48 -13.11
CA SER A 304 -6.19 23.56 -13.89
C SER A 304 -7.17 24.30 -14.81
N GLY A 305 -8.39 23.74 -15.00
CA GLY A 305 -9.43 24.27 -15.88
C GLY A 305 -9.29 23.82 -17.34
N GLU A 306 -8.43 22.88 -17.65
CA GLU A 306 -8.20 22.28 -18.99
C GLU A 306 -9.25 21.18 -19.23
N LEU A 307 -10.53 21.59 -19.33
CA LEU A 307 -11.69 20.66 -19.30
C LEU A 307 -11.75 19.69 -20.48
N ALA A 308 -11.25 20.10 -21.66
CA ALA A 308 -11.27 19.25 -22.85
C ALA A 308 -10.22 18.12 -22.73
N GLU A 309 -9.05 18.44 -22.21
CA GLU A 309 -7.98 17.49 -21.90
C GLU A 309 -8.42 16.53 -20.80
N ALA A 310 -9.04 17.04 -19.73
CA ALA A 310 -9.59 16.24 -18.65
C ALA A 310 -10.62 15.22 -19.17
N GLU A 311 -11.60 15.67 -19.97
CA GLU A 311 -12.61 14.77 -20.56
C GLU A 311 -11.96 13.68 -21.43
N SER A 312 -11.03 14.05 -22.30
CA SER A 312 -10.39 13.09 -23.20
C SER A 312 -9.58 12.03 -22.44
N THR A 313 -8.88 12.44 -21.38
CA THR A 313 -8.08 11.56 -20.54
C THR A 313 -8.94 10.62 -19.73
N LEU A 314 -10.03 11.09 -19.10
CA LEU A 314 -10.97 10.21 -18.37
C LEU A 314 -11.65 9.19 -19.32
N ARG A 315 -11.99 9.59 -20.53
CA ARG A 315 -12.54 8.65 -21.52
C ARG A 315 -11.53 7.56 -21.94
N GLU A 316 -10.23 7.81 -21.80
CA GLU A 316 -9.20 6.79 -21.98
C GLU A 316 -9.19 5.82 -20.79
N VAL A 317 -9.20 6.31 -19.56
CA VAL A 317 -9.32 5.50 -18.33
C VAL A 317 -10.54 4.57 -18.38
N MET A 318 -11.70 5.11 -18.79
CA MET A 318 -12.96 4.35 -18.84
C MET A 318 -13.00 3.23 -19.90
N ARG A 319 -11.97 3.08 -20.74
CA ARG A 319 -11.82 1.95 -21.65
C ARG A 319 -11.24 0.71 -20.98
N ASP A 320 -10.66 0.88 -19.81
CA ASP A 320 -10.15 -0.21 -18.98
C ASP A 320 -11.29 -0.75 -18.09
N PRO A 321 -11.89 -1.91 -18.39
CA PRO A 321 -13.00 -2.45 -17.60
C PRO A 321 -12.57 -2.97 -16.23
N GLU A 322 -11.28 -3.23 -16.03
CA GLU A 322 -10.71 -3.73 -14.79
C GLU A 322 -10.30 -2.59 -13.84
N TYR A 323 -10.42 -1.33 -14.27
CA TYR A 323 -10.07 -0.19 -13.44
C TYR A 323 -10.98 -0.09 -12.22
N GLY A 324 -10.41 -0.24 -11.03
CA GLY A 324 -11.16 -0.35 -9.77
C GLY A 324 -11.91 0.92 -9.33
N TYR A 325 -11.54 2.10 -9.85
CA TYR A 325 -12.13 3.40 -9.51
C TYR A 325 -13.01 3.96 -10.62
N GLN A 326 -13.75 3.10 -11.31
CA GLN A 326 -14.68 3.51 -12.38
C GLN A 326 -15.75 4.48 -11.88
N GLY A 327 -16.25 4.30 -10.66
CA GLY A 327 -17.26 5.17 -10.06
C GLY A 327 -16.77 6.60 -9.89
N GLU A 328 -15.56 6.77 -9.38
CA GLU A 328 -14.87 8.05 -9.20
C GLU A 328 -14.63 8.72 -10.56
N ALA A 329 -14.15 7.97 -11.55
CA ALA A 329 -13.93 8.48 -12.90
C ALA A 329 -15.24 9.00 -13.55
N TYR A 330 -16.38 8.34 -13.31
CA TYR A 330 -17.68 8.86 -13.72
C TYR A 330 -18.11 10.11 -12.94
N GLY A 331 -17.77 10.20 -11.65
CA GLY A 331 -17.99 11.39 -10.83
C GLY A 331 -17.25 12.61 -11.38
N ASP A 332 -15.96 12.45 -11.66
CA ASP A 332 -15.13 13.50 -12.25
C ASP A 332 -15.58 13.88 -13.66
N LEU A 333 -15.98 12.88 -14.47
CA LEU A 333 -16.57 13.16 -15.80
C LEU A 333 -17.87 13.97 -15.68
N ALA A 334 -18.70 13.65 -14.70
CA ALA A 334 -19.94 14.41 -14.45
C ALA A 334 -19.65 15.87 -14.09
N GLU A 335 -18.63 16.11 -13.26
CA GLU A 335 -18.17 17.46 -12.92
C GLU A 335 -17.65 18.22 -14.14
N ILE A 336 -16.80 17.58 -14.96
CA ILE A 336 -16.28 18.17 -16.20
C ILE A 336 -17.43 18.54 -17.15
N LEU A 337 -18.36 17.62 -17.39
CA LEU A 337 -19.49 17.84 -18.26
C LEU A 337 -20.43 18.94 -17.75
N TYR A 338 -20.64 19.01 -16.44
CA TYR A 338 -21.38 20.10 -15.80
C TYR A 338 -20.69 21.46 -16.02
N ARG A 339 -19.37 21.55 -15.80
CA ARG A 339 -18.59 22.78 -16.06
C ARG A 339 -18.57 23.19 -17.54
N LEU A 340 -18.69 22.22 -18.44
CA LEU A 340 -18.81 22.45 -19.89
C LEU A 340 -20.25 22.86 -20.30
N GLY A 341 -21.23 22.88 -19.39
CA GLY A 341 -22.63 23.17 -19.66
C GLY A 341 -23.38 22.04 -20.40
N ARG A 342 -22.83 20.84 -20.43
CA ARG A 342 -23.42 19.63 -21.08
C ARG A 342 -24.28 18.87 -20.06
N TYR A 343 -25.33 19.52 -19.58
CA TYR A 343 -26.12 19.12 -18.41
C TYR A 343 -26.77 17.73 -18.52
N GLU A 344 -27.30 17.35 -19.71
CA GLU A 344 -27.87 16.02 -19.90
C GLU A 344 -26.81 14.91 -19.76
N GLU A 345 -25.64 15.13 -20.33
CA GLU A 345 -24.53 14.16 -20.23
C GLU A 345 -23.95 14.14 -18.82
N ALA A 346 -23.85 15.29 -18.15
CA ALA A 346 -23.45 15.38 -16.75
C ALA A 346 -24.39 14.58 -15.83
N SER A 347 -25.71 14.70 -16.04
CA SER A 347 -26.71 13.92 -15.31
C SER A 347 -26.55 12.41 -15.52
N GLN A 348 -26.31 11.99 -16.78
CA GLN A 348 -26.09 10.57 -17.08
C GLN A 348 -24.83 10.03 -16.41
N ALA A 349 -23.72 10.77 -16.48
CA ALA A 349 -22.47 10.40 -15.83
C ALA A 349 -22.61 10.35 -14.30
N ALA A 350 -23.33 11.29 -13.69
CA ALA A 350 -23.61 11.30 -12.26
C ALA A 350 -24.42 10.08 -11.80
N HIS A 351 -25.42 9.66 -12.58
CA HIS A 351 -26.16 8.43 -12.29
C HIS A 351 -25.29 7.18 -12.41
N GLU A 352 -24.37 7.12 -13.39
CA GLU A 352 -23.42 6.02 -13.49
C GLU A 352 -22.42 6.01 -12.32
N ALA A 353 -21.94 7.16 -11.87
CA ALA A 353 -21.11 7.28 -10.66
C ALA A 353 -21.82 6.66 -9.45
N ILE A 354 -23.09 7.04 -9.22
CA ILE A 354 -23.92 6.49 -8.14
C ILE A 354 -24.08 4.97 -8.29
N ARG A 355 -24.39 4.49 -9.49
CA ARG A 355 -24.56 3.05 -9.78
C ARG A 355 -23.29 2.25 -9.46
N LEU A 356 -22.12 2.84 -9.65
CA LEU A 356 -20.80 2.24 -9.43
C LEU A 356 -20.25 2.49 -8.03
N GLY A 357 -21.01 3.14 -7.13
CA GLY A 357 -20.66 3.32 -5.72
C GLY A 357 -20.04 4.68 -5.36
N SER A 358 -19.78 5.57 -6.33
CA SER A 358 -19.33 6.94 -6.05
C SER A 358 -20.53 7.85 -5.78
N LEU A 359 -21.17 7.62 -4.62
CA LEU A 359 -22.45 8.22 -4.27
C LEU A 359 -22.34 9.74 -4.05
N SER A 360 -21.34 10.19 -3.28
CA SER A 360 -21.18 11.61 -2.91
C SER A 360 -20.96 12.47 -4.15
N ALA A 361 -20.02 12.09 -5.03
CA ALA A 361 -19.71 12.84 -6.25
C ALA A 361 -20.93 12.91 -7.19
N GLY A 362 -21.61 11.78 -7.41
CA GLY A 362 -22.81 11.75 -8.24
C GLY A 362 -23.95 12.63 -7.70
N HIS A 363 -24.23 12.57 -6.41
CA HIS A 363 -25.26 13.40 -5.78
C HIS A 363 -24.89 14.88 -5.75
N LEU A 364 -23.61 15.25 -5.59
CA LEU A 364 -23.18 16.65 -5.70
C LEU A 364 -23.55 17.26 -7.06
N ILE A 365 -23.28 16.55 -8.16
CA ILE A 365 -23.57 17.03 -9.51
C ILE A 365 -25.08 17.08 -9.77
N LEU A 366 -25.86 16.08 -9.33
CA LEU A 366 -27.32 16.14 -9.44
C LEU A 366 -27.93 17.30 -8.63
N GLY A 367 -27.37 17.58 -7.44
CA GLY A 367 -27.73 18.74 -6.63
C GLY A 367 -27.44 20.06 -7.35
N ASN A 368 -26.27 20.20 -7.96
CA ASN A 368 -25.90 21.38 -8.74
C ASN A 368 -26.85 21.59 -9.94
N LEU A 369 -27.16 20.52 -10.68
CA LEU A 369 -28.10 20.57 -11.80
C LEU A 369 -29.51 20.97 -11.36
N ALA A 370 -30.01 20.41 -10.26
CA ALA A 370 -31.31 20.78 -9.69
C ALA A 370 -31.33 22.23 -9.22
N CYS A 371 -30.23 22.73 -8.61
CA CYS A 371 -30.08 24.11 -8.18
C CYS A 371 -30.13 25.07 -9.39
N ASP A 372 -29.43 24.80 -10.47
CA ASP A 372 -29.46 25.59 -11.71
C ASP A 372 -30.86 25.66 -12.35
N LEU A 373 -31.62 24.58 -12.20
CA LEU A 373 -33.03 24.54 -12.63
C LEU A 373 -34.01 25.18 -11.64
N LEU A 374 -33.52 25.76 -10.53
CA LEU A 374 -34.31 26.30 -9.43
C LEU A 374 -35.22 25.30 -8.72
N HIS A 375 -34.89 23.99 -8.83
CA HIS A 375 -35.54 22.91 -8.08
C HIS A 375 -34.89 22.79 -6.70
N LEU A 376 -34.95 23.83 -5.89
CA LEU A 376 -34.14 24.02 -4.69
C LEU A 376 -34.37 22.94 -3.61
N GLU A 377 -35.58 22.41 -3.46
CA GLU A 377 -35.85 21.32 -2.50
C GLU A 377 -35.22 20.00 -2.96
N GLU A 378 -35.27 19.69 -4.27
CA GLU A 378 -34.60 18.53 -4.87
C GLU A 378 -33.07 18.67 -4.73
N ALA A 379 -32.51 19.86 -4.97
CA ALA A 379 -31.10 20.14 -4.74
C ALA A 379 -30.67 19.82 -3.29
N LEU A 380 -31.48 20.26 -2.30
CA LEU A 380 -31.23 19.97 -0.88
C LEU A 380 -31.24 18.47 -0.57
N GLU A 381 -32.15 17.69 -1.19
CA GLU A 381 -32.18 16.25 -1.03
C GLU A 381 -30.88 15.61 -1.54
N HIS A 382 -30.40 16.03 -2.71
CA HIS A 382 -29.14 15.53 -3.26
C HIS A 382 -27.92 15.94 -2.43
N TYR A 383 -27.82 17.19 -1.96
CA TYR A 383 -26.73 17.62 -1.10
C TYR A 383 -26.75 16.91 0.28
N ALA A 384 -27.93 16.58 0.79
CA ALA A 384 -28.05 15.78 2.01
C ALA A 384 -27.46 14.37 1.80
N LEU A 385 -27.87 13.69 0.72
CA LEU A 385 -27.34 12.38 0.36
C LEU A 385 -25.82 12.42 0.13
N ALA A 386 -25.31 13.43 -0.58
CA ALA A 386 -23.87 13.60 -0.78
C ALA A 386 -23.11 13.72 0.54
N SER A 387 -23.68 14.50 1.50
CA SER A 387 -23.02 14.69 2.81
C SER A 387 -23.18 13.51 3.77
N GLU A 388 -24.18 12.65 3.60
CA GLU A 388 -24.33 11.42 4.37
C GLU A 388 -23.32 10.34 3.96
N GLU A 389 -22.99 10.28 2.67
CA GLU A 389 -22.09 9.30 2.10
C GLU A 389 -20.60 9.70 2.16
N ALA A 390 -20.32 11.00 2.19
CA ALA A 390 -18.96 11.51 2.25
C ALA A 390 -18.41 11.52 3.70
N PRO A 391 -17.15 11.18 3.93
CA PRO A 391 -16.52 11.33 5.24
C PRO A 391 -16.53 12.76 5.73
N GLU A 392 -16.86 12.97 6.99
CA GLU A 392 -16.89 14.31 7.61
C GLU A 392 -15.54 15.03 7.43
N GLY A 393 -15.58 16.27 6.96
CA GLY A 393 -14.40 17.07 6.66
C GLY A 393 -13.74 16.78 5.32
N SER A 394 -14.17 15.78 4.58
CA SER A 394 -13.72 15.57 3.19
C SER A 394 -14.17 16.71 2.28
N ARG A 395 -13.50 16.85 1.12
CA ARG A 395 -13.85 17.86 0.11
C ARG A 395 -15.33 17.79 -0.28
N ASP A 396 -15.83 16.60 -0.58
CA ASP A 396 -17.22 16.39 -1.01
C ASP A 396 -18.19 16.73 0.11
N TRP A 397 -17.90 16.32 1.34
CA TRP A 397 -18.71 16.66 2.50
C TRP A 397 -18.79 18.18 2.73
N VAL A 398 -17.64 18.85 2.71
CA VAL A 398 -17.57 20.31 2.85
C VAL A 398 -18.35 21.01 1.75
N THR A 399 -18.16 20.57 0.49
CA THR A 399 -18.87 21.14 -0.67
C THR A 399 -20.38 20.92 -0.56
N ALA A 400 -20.83 19.70 -0.21
CA ALA A 400 -22.24 19.39 -0.05
C ALA A 400 -22.91 20.25 1.01
N GLN A 401 -22.25 20.45 2.16
CA GLN A 401 -22.76 21.30 3.22
C GLN A 401 -22.80 22.78 2.80
N GLN A 402 -21.78 23.30 2.12
CA GLN A 402 -21.74 24.67 1.59
C GLN A 402 -22.90 24.92 0.63
N MET A 403 -23.07 24.01 -0.36
CA MET A 403 -24.14 24.11 -1.36
C MET A 403 -25.53 23.99 -0.72
N ALA A 404 -25.70 23.12 0.27
CA ALA A 404 -26.96 23.02 1.02
C ALA A 404 -27.29 24.31 1.77
N VAL A 405 -26.31 24.93 2.44
CA VAL A 405 -26.51 26.22 3.14
C VAL A 405 -26.86 27.34 2.15
N ASP A 406 -26.17 27.43 1.02
CA ASP A 406 -26.48 28.43 0.00
C ASP A 406 -27.89 28.23 -0.58
N THR A 407 -28.28 26.99 -0.87
CA THR A 407 -29.62 26.65 -1.34
C THR A 407 -30.72 27.01 -0.32
N LEU A 408 -30.47 26.77 0.98
CA LEU A 408 -31.37 27.19 2.07
C LEU A 408 -31.49 28.71 2.16
N ALA A 409 -30.41 29.45 1.90
CA ALA A 409 -30.43 30.90 1.84
C ALA A 409 -31.24 31.39 0.63
N GLN A 410 -31.14 30.76 -0.53
CA GLN A 410 -31.93 31.00 -1.73
C GLN A 410 -33.45 30.74 -1.48
N LEU A 411 -33.80 29.75 -0.67
CA LEU A 411 -35.16 29.48 -0.20
C LEU A 411 -35.70 30.55 0.79
N GLY A 412 -34.96 31.63 1.00
CA GLY A 412 -35.36 32.74 1.83
C GLY A 412 -35.25 32.50 3.35
N PHE A 413 -34.30 31.69 3.76
CA PHE A 413 -34.03 31.39 5.19
C PHE A 413 -35.21 30.73 5.91
N ARG A 414 -36.01 29.93 5.22
CA ARG A 414 -37.20 29.27 5.81
C ARG A 414 -36.86 28.24 6.88
N ARG A 415 -35.62 27.72 6.88
CA ARG A 415 -35.09 26.75 7.83
C ARG A 415 -33.84 27.30 8.55
N PRO A 416 -34.01 28.38 9.37
CA PRO A 416 -32.86 29.07 9.94
C PRO A 416 -32.01 28.21 10.89
N ASP A 417 -32.63 27.28 11.65
CA ASP A 417 -31.90 26.35 12.52
C ASP A 417 -30.98 25.42 11.73
N GLU A 418 -31.43 24.96 10.56
CA GLU A 418 -30.62 24.10 9.67
C GLU A 418 -29.43 24.84 9.06
N ILE A 419 -29.64 26.11 8.63
CA ILE A 419 -28.55 26.99 8.16
C ILE A 419 -27.48 27.13 9.24
N ILE A 420 -27.88 27.41 10.49
CA ILE A 420 -26.94 27.56 11.60
C ILE A 420 -26.17 26.27 11.83
N SER A 421 -26.87 25.14 11.97
CA SER A 421 -26.26 23.84 12.26
C SER A 421 -25.27 23.43 11.20
N ARG A 422 -25.63 23.51 9.91
CA ARG A 422 -24.72 23.12 8.79
C ARG A 422 -23.54 24.09 8.69
N SER A 423 -23.76 25.40 8.84
CA SER A 423 -22.66 26.36 8.82
C SER A 423 -21.66 26.12 9.94
N GLU A 424 -22.12 25.88 11.17
CA GLU A 424 -21.26 25.60 12.33
C GLU A 424 -20.49 24.30 12.17
N ALA A 425 -21.06 23.30 11.50
CA ALA A 425 -20.40 22.02 11.22
C ALA A 425 -19.24 22.18 10.23
N VAL A 426 -19.38 23.05 9.22
CA VAL A 426 -18.37 23.22 8.14
C VAL A 426 -17.24 24.18 8.51
N LEU A 427 -17.55 25.24 9.27
CA LEU A 427 -16.58 26.31 9.59
C LEU A 427 -15.21 25.82 10.12
N PRO A 428 -15.10 24.76 10.95
CA PRO A 428 -13.83 24.24 11.43
C PRO A 428 -12.90 23.71 10.33
N TYR A 429 -13.46 23.36 9.18
CA TYR A 429 -12.73 22.79 8.03
C TYR A 429 -12.32 23.84 6.99
N LEU A 430 -12.71 25.11 7.18
CA LEU A 430 -12.40 26.21 6.27
C LEU A 430 -11.37 27.16 6.87
N HIS A 431 -10.44 27.60 6.03
CA HIS A 431 -9.52 28.65 6.46
C HIS A 431 -10.28 29.98 6.68
N PRO A 432 -9.98 30.76 7.73
CA PRO A 432 -10.69 32.03 8.02
C PRO A 432 -10.63 33.08 6.91
N ALA A 433 -9.66 33.00 6.01
CA ALA A 433 -9.54 33.88 4.85
C ALA A 433 -10.34 33.38 3.62
N ASP A 434 -10.94 32.21 3.69
CA ASP A 434 -11.77 31.66 2.62
C ASP A 434 -13.07 32.47 2.49
N GLU A 435 -13.48 32.74 1.25
CA GLU A 435 -14.72 33.42 0.94
C GLU A 435 -15.94 32.69 1.51
N TRP A 436 -15.92 31.34 1.44
CA TRP A 436 -16.97 30.50 2.02
C TRP A 436 -17.04 30.60 3.54
N HIS A 437 -15.91 30.72 4.23
CA HIS A 437 -15.91 30.93 5.68
C HIS A 437 -16.67 32.21 6.07
N GLN A 438 -16.46 33.31 5.34
CA GLN A 438 -17.16 34.55 5.57
C GLN A 438 -18.64 34.44 5.20
N THR A 439 -18.95 33.81 4.08
CA THR A 439 -20.33 33.61 3.59
C THR A 439 -21.19 32.84 4.59
N LEU A 440 -20.65 31.67 5.07
CA LEU A 440 -21.35 30.83 6.04
C LEU A 440 -21.58 31.53 7.38
N ASN A 441 -20.60 32.30 7.88
CA ASN A 441 -20.76 33.09 9.08
C ASN A 441 -21.88 34.14 8.91
N ASN A 442 -21.93 34.84 7.77
CA ASN A 442 -22.97 35.83 7.47
C ASN A 442 -24.36 35.20 7.40
N TYR A 443 -24.47 34.02 6.76
CA TYR A 443 -25.74 33.30 6.69
C TYR A 443 -26.18 32.79 8.05
N ALA A 444 -25.30 32.25 8.87
CA ALA A 444 -25.61 31.82 10.23
C ALA A 444 -26.02 32.99 11.13
N GLU A 445 -25.34 34.14 11.06
CA GLU A 445 -25.71 35.36 11.81
C GLU A 445 -27.09 35.88 11.40
N ARG A 446 -27.36 35.96 10.10
CA ARG A 446 -28.66 36.34 9.58
C ARG A 446 -29.77 35.41 10.05
N ALA A 447 -29.54 34.11 10.03
CA ALA A 447 -30.49 33.11 10.51
C ALA A 447 -30.77 33.25 12.01
N ARG A 448 -29.72 33.46 12.85
CA ARG A 448 -29.89 33.75 14.30
C ARG A 448 -30.71 34.99 14.57
N ASN A 449 -30.50 36.08 13.83
CA ASN A 449 -31.26 37.31 13.96
C ASN A 449 -32.74 37.11 13.63
N MET A 450 -33.09 36.29 12.67
CA MET A 450 -34.47 35.92 12.32
C MET A 450 -35.16 35.15 13.46
N ILE A 451 -34.50 34.24 14.11
CA ILE A 451 -35.02 33.50 15.27
C ILE A 451 -35.18 34.42 16.47
N GLY A 452 -34.16 35.28 16.72
CA GLY A 452 -34.17 36.25 17.83
C GLY A 452 -35.25 37.33 17.67
N GLY A 453 -35.45 37.86 16.45
CA GLY A 453 -36.49 38.86 16.14
C GLY A 453 -37.92 38.31 16.31
N ASN A 454 -38.15 37.04 16.03
CA ASN A 454 -39.45 36.39 16.29
C ASN A 454 -39.76 36.19 17.79
N ARG A 455 -38.75 36.14 18.67
CA ARG A 455 -38.93 36.02 20.13
C ARG A 455 -39.25 37.33 20.82
N THR A 456 -39.03 38.46 20.19
CA THR A 456 -39.36 39.81 20.74
C THR A 456 -40.73 40.30 20.32
N LEU A 457 -41.46 39.60 19.47
CA LEU A 457 -42.79 39.91 18.98
C LEU A 457 -43.91 39.02 19.55
N ASN A 458 -43.60 38.10 20.46
CA ASN A 458 -44.53 37.28 21.26
C ASN A 458 -44.31 37.60 22.75
#